data_9f796670eb339ab516be3950b164eb5b
#
_entry.id   9f796670eb339ab516be3950b164eb5b
#
_cell.length_a   1.000
_cell.length_b   1.000
_cell.length_c   1.000
_cell.angle_alpha   90.00
_cell.angle_beta   90.00
_cell.angle_gamma   90.00
#
_symmetry.space_group_name_H-M   'P 1'
#
loop_
_entity.id
_entity.type
_entity.pdbx_description
1 polymer ?
#
loop_
_entity_poly.entity_id
_entity_poly.type
_entity_poly.pdbx_seq_one_letter_code
_entity_poly.pdbx_strand_id
1 'polypeptide(L)'
;MVFDGEELLRFAIKSIRNQVDFVSVIWQDVSYFGNKSKSELENTIKKLKQDGLVDNMTHYTQDLNLHFKQNELNIRNLGLDLSIDNGCTHHISSDVDEFYLPDQLNYAKQEIKDHDCSIISMINYYKQPDYLIYPDQGHFC
;
A
#
# COMPACT_ATOMS: atom_id res chain seq x y z
N MET A 1 -2.86 -0.87 0.39
CA MET A 1 -4.19 -1.51 0.61
C MET A 1 -4.01 -2.85 1.30
N VAL A 2 -4.96 -3.27 2.20
CA VAL A 2 -4.82 -4.50 3.00
C VAL A 2 -6.14 -5.27 3.07
N PHE A 3 -6.07 -6.57 2.74
CA PHE A 3 -7.14 -7.55 2.96
C PHE A 3 -6.62 -8.76 3.74
N ASP A 4 -5.42 -9.21 3.42
CA ASP A 4 -4.63 -10.23 4.12
C ASP A 4 -3.16 -9.78 4.16
N GLY A 5 -2.23 -10.63 4.61
CA GLY A 5 -0.82 -10.28 4.76
C GLY A 5 -0.53 -9.40 5.97
N GLU A 6 -1.39 -9.45 6.99
CA GLU A 6 -1.22 -8.66 8.22
C GLU A 6 0.12 -8.88 8.91
N GLU A 7 0.75 -10.04 8.70
CA GLU A 7 2.09 -10.36 9.20
C GLU A 7 3.19 -9.51 8.55
N LEU A 8 2.98 -9.06 7.30
CA LEU A 8 3.92 -8.22 6.56
C LEU A 8 3.70 -6.72 6.80
N LEU A 9 2.46 -6.33 7.13
CA LEU A 9 2.02 -4.95 7.18
C LEU A 9 2.93 -4.05 8.03
N ARG A 10 3.35 -4.51 9.21
CA ARG A 10 4.24 -3.74 10.09
C ARG A 10 5.60 -3.47 9.44
N PHE A 11 6.13 -4.44 8.73
CA PHE A 11 7.44 -4.31 8.07
C PHE A 11 7.35 -3.41 6.84
N ALA A 12 6.29 -3.56 6.02
CA ALA A 12 6.05 -2.70 4.88
C ALA A 12 5.93 -1.23 5.31
N ILE A 13 5.10 -0.92 6.32
CA ILE A 13 4.96 0.43 6.84
C ILE A 13 6.28 0.97 7.40
N LYS A 14 7.05 0.17 8.14
CA LYS A 14 8.35 0.61 8.66
C LYS A 14 9.36 0.92 7.56
N SER A 15 9.29 0.26 6.41
CA SER A 15 10.20 0.52 5.29
C SER A 15 10.02 1.91 4.71
N ILE A 16 8.82 2.52 4.84
CA ILE A 16 8.48 3.83 4.28
C ILE A 16 8.30 4.92 5.35
N ARG A 17 7.96 4.59 6.59
CA ARG A 17 7.45 5.54 7.60
C ARG A 17 8.31 6.78 7.78
N ASN A 18 9.62 6.62 7.82
CA ASN A 18 10.56 7.74 8.01
C ASN A 18 10.80 8.56 6.74
N GLN A 19 10.24 8.14 5.62
CA GLN A 19 10.42 8.76 4.32
C GLN A 19 9.16 9.51 3.84
N VAL A 20 8.05 9.37 4.55
CA VAL A 20 6.76 9.96 4.17
C VAL A 20 6.14 10.73 5.35
N ASP A 21 5.39 11.76 5.02
CA ASP A 21 4.78 12.65 6.01
C ASP A 21 3.47 12.09 6.56
N PHE A 22 2.76 11.29 5.75
CA PHE A 22 1.44 10.75 6.08
C PHE A 22 1.31 9.30 5.60
N VAL A 23 0.84 8.41 6.48
CA VAL A 23 0.57 6.99 6.19
C VAL A 23 -0.90 6.69 6.48
N SER A 24 -1.65 6.36 5.43
CA SER A 24 -3.02 5.87 5.54
C SER A 24 -3.07 4.39 5.19
N VAL A 25 -3.75 3.60 6.03
CA VAL A 25 -4.04 2.19 5.74
C VAL A 25 -5.51 2.06 5.40
N ILE A 26 -5.78 1.68 4.16
CA ILE A 26 -7.14 1.33 3.72
C ILE A 26 -7.24 -0.19 3.74
N TRP A 27 -8.22 -0.68 4.45
CA TRP A 27 -8.42 -2.11 4.65
C TRP A 27 -9.85 -2.54 4.36
N GLN A 28 -10.02 -3.80 4.04
CA GLN A 28 -11.32 -4.42 3.79
C GLN A 28 -11.40 -5.76 4.52
N ASP A 29 -12.58 -6.10 4.99
CA ASP A 29 -12.87 -7.37 5.69
C ASP A 29 -13.40 -8.45 4.76
N VAL A 30 -13.72 -8.11 3.53
CA VAL A 30 -14.17 -9.03 2.48
C VAL A 30 -13.33 -8.79 1.23
N SER A 31 -12.87 -9.86 0.58
CA SER A 31 -12.12 -9.75 -0.68
C SER A 31 -13.03 -9.37 -1.85
N TYR A 32 -12.45 -9.00 -2.98
CA TYR A 32 -13.18 -8.75 -4.23
C TYR A 32 -14.01 -9.95 -4.71
N PHE A 33 -13.75 -11.13 -4.18
CA PHE A 33 -14.46 -12.36 -4.50
C PHE A 33 -15.40 -12.83 -3.38
N GLY A 34 -15.65 -12.02 -2.36
CA GLY A 34 -16.56 -12.29 -1.27
C GLY A 34 -15.98 -13.13 -0.12
N ASN A 35 -14.68 -13.43 -0.13
CA ASN A 35 -14.03 -14.13 0.98
C ASN A 35 -13.80 -13.17 2.17
N LYS A 36 -14.02 -13.66 3.38
CA LYS A 36 -13.76 -12.89 4.60
C LYS A 36 -12.27 -12.86 4.94
N SER A 37 -11.78 -11.72 5.42
CA SER A 37 -10.44 -11.58 6.00
C SER A 37 -10.34 -12.32 7.34
N LYS A 38 -9.12 -12.48 7.84
CA LYS A 38 -8.90 -12.93 9.21
C LYS A 38 -9.42 -11.89 10.20
N SER A 39 -9.98 -12.33 11.32
CA SER A 39 -10.59 -11.45 12.32
C SER A 39 -9.61 -10.51 13.03
N GLU A 40 -8.31 -10.73 12.88
CA GLU A 40 -7.26 -9.99 13.60
C GLU A 40 -6.75 -8.75 12.84
N LEU A 41 -7.08 -8.61 11.55
CA LEU A 41 -6.57 -7.53 10.69
C LEU A 41 -6.86 -6.15 11.28
N GLU A 42 -8.10 -5.87 11.64
CA GLU A 42 -8.48 -4.56 12.20
C GLU A 42 -7.72 -4.24 13.49
N ASN A 43 -7.56 -5.24 14.37
CA ASN A 43 -6.81 -5.07 15.63
C ASN A 43 -5.33 -4.79 15.36
N THR A 44 -4.75 -5.46 14.37
CA THR A 44 -3.36 -5.22 13.95
C THR A 44 -3.18 -3.78 13.47
N ILE A 45 -4.09 -3.26 12.63
CA ILE A 45 -4.02 -1.88 12.12
C ILE A 45 -4.20 -0.88 13.27
N LYS A 46 -5.17 -1.10 14.18
CA LYS A 46 -5.38 -0.25 15.37
C LYS A 46 -4.11 -0.16 16.21
N LYS A 47 -3.42 -1.28 16.42
CA LYS A 47 -2.15 -1.30 17.16
C LYS A 47 -1.06 -0.51 16.45
N LEU A 48 -0.95 -0.62 15.12
CA LEU A 48 0.02 0.16 14.34
C LEU A 48 -0.26 1.66 14.43
N LYS A 49 -1.52 2.07 14.48
CA LYS A 49 -1.92 3.46 14.70
C LYS A 49 -1.55 3.93 16.13
N GLN A 50 -1.80 3.13 17.15
CA GLN A 50 -1.39 3.42 18.53
C GLN A 50 0.14 3.53 18.68
N ASP A 51 0.88 2.73 17.94
CA ASP A 51 2.34 2.77 17.89
C ASP A 51 2.91 3.99 17.09
N GLY A 52 2.04 4.85 16.51
CA GLY A 52 2.43 6.02 15.72
C GLY A 52 2.99 5.69 14.32
N LEU A 53 2.79 4.47 13.85
CA LEU A 53 3.25 4.03 12.52
C LEU A 53 2.23 4.36 11.42
N VAL A 54 0.96 4.52 11.77
CA VAL A 54 -0.15 4.81 10.87
C VAL A 54 -0.88 6.06 11.36
N ASP A 55 -1.06 7.04 10.50
CA ASP A 55 -1.76 8.29 10.83
C ASP A 55 -3.27 8.14 10.66
N ASN A 56 -3.70 7.44 9.62
CA ASN A 56 -5.11 7.18 9.34
C ASN A 56 -5.38 5.71 9.01
N MET A 57 -6.55 5.21 9.43
CA MET A 57 -7.08 3.91 9.03
C MET A 57 -8.52 4.09 8.53
N THR A 58 -8.81 3.54 7.36
CA THR A 58 -10.12 3.64 6.72
C THR A 58 -10.59 2.26 6.28
N HIS A 59 -11.79 1.89 6.70
CA HIS A 59 -12.44 0.68 6.20
C HIS A 59 -13.09 0.96 4.84
N TYR A 60 -12.84 0.11 3.88
CA TYR A 60 -13.48 0.13 2.58
C TYR A 60 -14.43 -1.07 2.46
N THR A 61 -15.70 -0.79 2.18
CA THR A 61 -16.70 -1.82 1.89
C THR A 61 -16.85 -1.90 0.37
N GLN A 62 -16.43 -3.02 -0.20
CA GLN A 62 -16.56 -3.21 -1.64
C GLN A 62 -17.99 -3.53 -2.06
N ASP A 63 -18.33 -3.15 -3.27
CA ASP A 63 -19.56 -3.55 -3.94
C ASP A 63 -19.31 -4.82 -4.76
N LEU A 64 -19.85 -5.94 -4.29
CA LEU A 64 -19.70 -7.24 -4.98
C LEU A 64 -20.46 -7.32 -6.32
N ASN A 65 -21.29 -6.35 -6.66
CA ASN A 65 -21.93 -6.23 -7.97
C ASN A 65 -21.02 -5.57 -9.00
N LEU A 66 -19.96 -4.90 -8.58
CA LEU A 66 -18.97 -4.30 -9.47
C LEU A 66 -17.89 -5.32 -9.87
N HIS A 67 -17.32 -5.11 -11.05
CA HIS A 67 -16.12 -5.83 -11.43
C HIS A 67 -14.98 -5.53 -10.45
N PHE A 68 -14.16 -6.54 -10.13
CA PHE A 68 -13.09 -6.37 -9.13
C PHE A 68 -12.14 -5.20 -9.41
N LYS A 69 -11.80 -4.94 -10.68
CA LYS A 69 -10.97 -3.78 -11.07
C LYS A 69 -11.62 -2.44 -10.74
N GLN A 70 -12.95 -2.36 -10.74
CA GLN A 70 -13.63 -1.13 -10.33
C GLN A 70 -13.51 -0.90 -8.82
N ASN A 71 -13.65 -1.95 -8.02
CA ASN A 71 -13.40 -1.86 -6.58
C ASN A 71 -11.93 -1.50 -6.29
N GLU A 72 -10.99 -2.09 -7.02
CA GLU A 72 -9.56 -1.74 -6.90
C GLU A 72 -9.32 -0.26 -7.22
N LEU A 73 -9.88 0.24 -8.30
CA LEU A 73 -9.78 1.66 -8.66
C LEU A 73 -10.39 2.56 -7.58
N ASN A 74 -11.56 2.21 -7.07
CA ASN A 74 -12.24 2.99 -6.03
C ASN A 74 -11.41 3.08 -4.74
N ILE A 75 -10.79 1.98 -4.30
CA ILE A 75 -9.98 1.97 -3.09
C ILE A 75 -8.65 2.74 -3.28
N ARG A 76 -8.05 2.68 -4.48
CA ARG A 76 -6.85 3.48 -4.80
C ARG A 76 -7.17 4.98 -4.85
N ASN A 77 -8.31 5.36 -5.46
CA ASN A 77 -8.78 6.75 -5.47
C ASN A 77 -9.08 7.25 -4.05
N LEU A 78 -9.70 6.44 -3.20
CA LEU A 78 -9.89 6.80 -1.79
C LEU A 78 -8.55 7.09 -1.10
N GLY A 79 -7.49 6.33 -1.40
CA GLY A 79 -6.14 6.58 -0.88
C GLY A 79 -5.57 7.91 -1.36
N LEU A 80 -5.77 8.24 -2.63
CA LEU A 80 -5.37 9.52 -3.21
C LEU A 80 -6.12 10.68 -2.55
N ASP A 81 -7.44 10.59 -2.43
CA ASP A 81 -8.28 11.61 -1.79
C ASP A 81 -7.83 11.88 -0.35
N LEU A 82 -7.57 10.81 0.44
CA LEU A 82 -7.03 10.94 1.79
C LEU A 82 -5.67 11.66 1.84
N SER A 83 -4.82 11.45 0.84
CA SER A 83 -3.54 12.17 0.75
C SER A 83 -3.76 13.65 0.45
N ILE A 84 -4.64 13.97 -0.49
CA ILE A 84 -4.99 15.36 -0.87
C ILE A 84 -5.59 16.10 0.34
N ASP A 85 -6.55 15.50 1.03
CA ASP A 85 -7.23 16.07 2.19
C ASP A 85 -6.27 16.37 3.36
N ASN A 86 -5.16 15.62 3.42
CA ASN A 86 -4.10 15.84 4.41
C ASN A 86 -2.94 16.72 3.89
N GLY A 87 -3.12 17.39 2.76
CA GLY A 87 -2.18 18.37 2.22
C GLY A 87 -0.92 17.77 1.60
N CYS A 88 -0.94 16.48 1.25
CA CYS A 88 0.18 15.84 0.56
C CYS A 88 0.26 16.33 -0.89
N THR A 89 1.46 16.60 -1.37
CA THR A 89 1.71 17.02 -2.77
C THR A 89 1.95 15.83 -3.68
N HIS A 90 2.35 14.70 -3.11
CA HIS A 90 2.63 13.44 -3.83
C HIS A 90 1.97 12.28 -3.10
N HIS A 91 1.59 11.25 -3.85
CA HIS A 91 0.95 10.05 -3.34
C HIS A 91 1.70 8.80 -3.80
N ILE A 92 1.90 7.84 -2.90
CA ILE A 92 2.40 6.50 -3.21
C ILE A 92 1.30 5.50 -2.85
N SER A 93 0.82 4.75 -3.83
CA SER A 93 -0.04 3.59 -3.58
C SER A 93 0.83 2.36 -3.45
N SER A 94 0.72 1.65 -2.33
CA SER A 94 1.55 0.48 -2.02
C SER A 94 0.69 -0.67 -1.52
N ASP A 95 1.04 -1.88 -1.89
CA ASP A 95 0.43 -3.09 -1.37
C ASP A 95 1.22 -3.61 -0.14
N VAL A 96 0.62 -4.51 0.62
CA VAL A 96 1.16 -4.94 1.92
C VAL A 96 2.46 -5.75 1.82
N ASP A 97 2.73 -6.31 0.67
CA ASP A 97 3.91 -7.12 0.34
C ASP A 97 4.99 -6.35 -0.43
N GLU A 98 4.83 -5.03 -0.56
CA GLU A 98 5.81 -4.15 -1.17
C GLU A 98 6.71 -3.49 -0.12
N PHE A 99 8.02 -3.63 -0.30
CA PHE A 99 9.03 -3.08 0.59
C PHE A 99 9.95 -2.12 -0.15
N TYR A 100 10.18 -0.96 0.44
CA TYR A 100 11.01 0.08 -0.16
C TYR A 100 12.35 0.18 0.57
N LEU A 101 13.42 0.34 -0.21
CA LEU A 101 14.72 0.68 0.34
C LEU A 101 14.74 2.20 0.62
N PRO A 102 15.00 2.64 1.86
CA PRO A 102 14.87 4.05 2.26
C PRO A 102 15.68 5.02 1.37
N ASP A 103 16.91 4.65 1.02
CA ASP A 103 17.78 5.50 0.18
C ASP A 103 17.23 5.63 -1.24
N GLN A 104 16.70 4.55 -1.81
CA GLN A 104 16.09 4.56 -3.13
C GLN A 104 14.79 5.36 -3.14
N LEU A 105 13.97 5.22 -2.10
CA LEU A 105 12.75 6.01 -1.98
C LEU A 105 13.06 7.50 -1.83
N ASN A 106 14.08 7.86 -1.05
CA ASN A 106 14.52 9.24 -0.94
C ASN A 106 15.02 9.80 -2.29
N TYR A 107 15.77 9.01 -3.04
CA TYR A 107 16.19 9.39 -4.38
C TYR A 107 14.99 9.61 -5.30
N ALA A 108 14.06 8.67 -5.34
CA ALA A 108 12.83 8.77 -6.15
C ALA A 108 12.02 10.03 -5.80
N LYS A 109 11.91 10.39 -4.50
CA LYS A 109 11.25 11.62 -4.06
C LYS A 109 11.92 12.90 -4.59
N GLN A 110 13.23 12.90 -4.82
CA GLN A 110 13.90 14.05 -5.42
C GLN A 110 13.60 14.15 -6.92
N GLU A 111 13.65 13.01 -7.60
CA GLU A 111 13.41 12.94 -9.06
C GLU A 111 11.98 13.28 -9.44
N ILE A 112 10.98 12.89 -8.63
CA ILE A 112 9.56 13.09 -8.97
C ILE A 112 9.09 14.54 -8.83
N LYS A 113 9.84 15.42 -8.18
CA LYS A 113 9.40 16.80 -7.87
C LYS A 113 8.90 17.59 -9.06
N ASP A 114 9.46 17.35 -10.23
CA ASP A 114 9.16 18.06 -11.47
C ASP A 114 8.37 17.19 -12.46
N HIS A 115 7.78 16.07 -11.98
CA HIS A 115 7.04 15.12 -12.80
C HIS A 115 5.65 14.85 -12.21
N ASP A 116 4.66 14.66 -13.08
CA ASP A 116 3.28 14.35 -12.66
C ASP A 116 3.15 12.92 -12.11
N CYS A 117 3.96 11.99 -12.61
CA CYS A 117 4.00 10.62 -12.12
C CYS A 117 5.37 9.98 -12.38
N SER A 118 5.65 8.90 -11.65
CA SER A 118 6.81 8.05 -11.88
C SER A 118 6.41 6.57 -11.81
N ILE A 119 7.17 5.76 -12.52
CA ILE A 119 7.06 4.30 -12.47
C ILE A 119 8.31 3.77 -11.78
N ILE A 120 8.12 2.86 -10.82
CA ILE A 120 9.19 2.20 -10.10
C ILE A 120 9.35 0.78 -10.62
N SER A 121 10.59 0.35 -10.85
CA SER A 121 10.88 -1.06 -11.09
C SER A 121 10.91 -1.81 -9.76
N MET A 122 10.18 -2.92 -9.68
CA MET A 122 10.15 -3.76 -8.50
C MET A 122 10.90 -5.07 -8.76
N ILE A 123 11.64 -5.51 -7.75
CA ILE A 123 12.28 -6.83 -7.76
C ILE A 123 11.29 -7.82 -7.16
N ASN A 124 10.87 -8.79 -7.96
CA ASN A 124 9.93 -9.81 -7.52
C ASN A 124 10.67 -11.05 -7.03
N TYR A 125 10.35 -11.48 -5.81
CA TYR A 125 10.89 -12.69 -5.20
C TYR A 125 9.82 -13.79 -5.18
N TYR A 126 10.26 -15.04 -5.29
CA TYR A 126 9.36 -16.20 -5.20
C TYR A 126 9.69 -17.05 -4.00
N LYS A 127 8.78 -17.11 -3.04
CA LYS A 127 8.87 -17.89 -1.79
C LYS A 127 9.98 -17.50 -0.82
N GLN A 128 11.17 -17.17 -1.31
CA GLN A 128 12.35 -16.84 -0.51
C GLN A 128 13.12 -15.67 -1.14
N PRO A 129 13.82 -14.86 -0.33
CA PRO A 129 14.58 -13.70 -0.83
C PRO A 129 15.69 -14.03 -1.83
N ASP A 130 16.12 -15.30 -1.88
CA ASP A 130 17.18 -15.76 -2.78
C ASP A 130 16.66 -16.18 -4.17
N TYR A 131 15.34 -16.26 -4.36
CA TYR A 131 14.72 -16.66 -5.63
C TYR A 131 14.08 -15.46 -6.32
N LEU A 132 14.80 -14.90 -7.29
CA LEU A 132 14.28 -13.85 -8.15
C LEU A 132 13.43 -14.44 -9.28
N ILE A 133 12.33 -13.77 -9.60
CA ILE A 133 11.59 -14.03 -10.82
C ILE A 133 12.30 -13.30 -11.96
N TYR A 134 12.80 -14.05 -12.94
CA TYR A 134 13.45 -13.48 -14.12
C TYR A 134 12.81 -14.05 -15.40
N PRO A 135 12.59 -13.26 -16.45
CA PRO A 135 12.90 -11.82 -16.53
C PRO A 135 11.98 -11.01 -15.63
N ASP A 136 12.52 -9.88 -15.15
CA ASP A 136 11.75 -8.90 -14.40
C ASP A 136 10.56 -8.45 -15.26
N GLN A 137 9.38 -8.88 -14.89
CA GLN A 137 8.15 -8.44 -15.54
C GLN A 137 7.75 -7.14 -14.86
N GLY A 138 8.30 -6.02 -15.32
CA GLY A 138 7.94 -4.71 -14.84
C GLY A 138 6.42 -4.59 -14.78
N HIS A 139 5.89 -4.35 -13.61
CA HIS A 139 4.49 -4.02 -13.44
C HIS A 139 4.26 -2.60 -13.99
N PHE A 140 3.57 -2.53 -15.11
CA PHE A 140 3.06 -1.26 -15.61
C PHE A 140 1.85 -0.89 -14.76
N CYS A 141 1.96 0.18 -13.98
CA CYS A 141 0.83 0.84 -13.37
C CYS A 141 0.14 1.76 -14.37
#